data_7b9ed73b1e5db71aba20c6ee9c637417
#
_entry.id   7b9ed73b1e5db71aba20c6ee9c637417
#
_cell.length_a   1.000
_cell.length_b   1.000
_cell.length_c   1.000
_cell.angle_alpha   90.00
_cell.angle_beta   90.00
_cell.angle_gamma   90.00
#
_symmetry.space_group_name_H-M   'P 1'
#
loop_
_entity.id
_entity.type
_entity.pdbx_description
1 polymer ?
#
loop_
_entity_poly.entity_id
_entity_poly.type
_entity_poly.pdbx_seq_one_letter_code
_entity_poly.pdbx_strand_id
1 'polypeptide(L)'
;TVGLCANEYIEREVDGTLSGGEMKRLEIATVLAKSHKLCIFDEPEAGIDLWSFQNLIQVFEQMHEQTQGSIVIISHQERILNIADRIVVIADGSITAEGSKEEILPQLLNGDAYCVHNKGGCIRG
;
A
#
# COMPACT_ATOMS: atom_id res chain seq x y z
N THR A 1 -5.47 -4.57 -15.62
CA THR A 1 -6.10 -3.26 -15.95
C THR A 1 -6.03 -2.34 -14.74
N VAL A 2 -5.48 -1.15 -14.90
CA VAL A 2 -5.24 -0.19 -13.80
C VAL A 2 -6.49 0.64 -13.47
N GLY A 3 -7.66 0.24 -13.97
CA GLY A 3 -8.92 0.97 -13.76
C GLY A 3 -9.02 2.30 -14.52
N LEU A 4 -8.20 2.46 -15.57
CA LEU A 4 -8.24 3.58 -16.49
C LEU A 4 -8.53 3.06 -17.90
N CYS A 5 -9.39 3.74 -18.65
CA CYS A 5 -9.54 3.48 -20.07
C CYS A 5 -8.29 4.01 -20.78
N ALA A 6 -7.37 3.10 -21.13
CA ALA A 6 -6.09 3.48 -21.75
C ALA A 6 -6.27 4.38 -22.98
N ASN A 7 -7.32 4.14 -23.77
CA ASN A 7 -7.60 4.96 -24.96
C ASN A 7 -7.97 6.41 -24.65
N GLU A 8 -8.50 6.70 -23.46
CA GLU A 8 -8.83 8.08 -23.07
C GLU A 8 -7.60 8.85 -22.58
N TYR A 9 -6.57 8.16 -22.10
CA TYR A 9 -5.41 8.77 -21.46
C TYR A 9 -4.14 8.78 -22.33
N ILE A 10 -4.05 7.96 -23.38
CA ILE A 10 -2.89 7.92 -24.28
C ILE A 10 -2.66 9.27 -24.96
N GLU A 11 -3.72 10.00 -25.29
CA GLU A 11 -3.65 11.31 -25.96
C GLU A 11 -3.68 12.51 -25.00
N ARG A 12 -3.87 12.27 -23.69
CA ARG A 12 -3.85 13.36 -22.69
C ARG A 12 -2.44 13.60 -22.19
N GLU A 13 -2.00 14.84 -22.27
CA GLU A 13 -0.77 15.28 -21.62
C GLU A 13 -0.90 15.11 -20.11
N VAL A 14 0.18 14.65 -19.46
CA VAL A 14 0.27 14.58 -18.01
C VAL A 14 0.49 15.99 -17.50
N ASP A 15 -0.59 16.69 -17.27
CA ASP A 15 -0.61 18.05 -16.75
C ASP A 15 -1.40 18.13 -15.43
N GLY A 16 -1.55 19.32 -14.88
CA GLY A 16 -2.30 19.57 -13.65
C GLY A 16 -3.81 19.39 -13.74
N THR A 17 -4.35 18.91 -14.89
CA THR A 17 -5.80 18.67 -15.08
C THR A 17 -6.25 17.30 -14.58
N LEU A 18 -5.30 16.38 -14.32
CA LEU A 18 -5.60 15.06 -13.76
C LEU A 18 -5.90 15.16 -12.26
N SER A 19 -6.89 14.39 -11.80
CA SER A 19 -7.13 14.25 -10.36
C SER A 19 -5.95 13.54 -9.66
N GLY A 20 -5.80 13.72 -8.34
CA GLY A 20 -4.77 13.02 -7.57
C GLY A 20 -4.85 11.50 -7.70
N GLY A 21 -6.07 10.93 -7.77
CA GLY A 21 -6.28 9.51 -7.98
C GLY A 21 -5.90 9.04 -9.39
N GLU A 22 -6.15 9.85 -10.41
CA GLU A 22 -5.75 9.57 -11.80
C GLU A 22 -4.24 9.60 -11.95
N MET A 23 -3.57 10.60 -11.38
CA MET A 23 -2.10 10.68 -11.35
C MET A 23 -1.48 9.46 -10.69
N LYS A 24 -1.98 9.05 -9.54
CA LYS A 24 -1.49 7.86 -8.83
C LYS A 24 -1.66 6.57 -9.65
N ARG A 25 -2.77 6.40 -10.35
CA ARG A 25 -2.97 5.25 -11.23
C ARG A 25 -2.01 5.25 -12.41
N LEU A 26 -1.72 6.42 -12.99
CA LEU A 26 -0.72 6.55 -14.05
C LEU A 26 0.69 6.23 -13.57
N GLU A 27 1.07 6.67 -12.37
CA GLU A 27 2.35 6.32 -11.74
C GLU A 27 2.48 4.81 -11.57
N ILE A 28 1.45 4.15 -11.01
CA ILE A 28 1.42 2.71 -10.83
C ILE A 28 1.47 1.99 -12.18
N ALA A 29 0.70 2.44 -13.18
CA ALA A 29 0.73 1.88 -14.52
C ALA A 29 2.12 1.98 -15.16
N THR A 30 2.83 3.06 -14.92
CA THR A 30 4.21 3.25 -15.40
C THR A 30 5.18 2.25 -14.75
N VAL A 31 5.01 1.97 -13.47
CA VAL A 31 5.79 0.95 -12.77
C VAL A 31 5.47 -0.45 -13.30
N LEU A 32 4.18 -0.73 -13.53
CA LEU A 32 3.73 -2.02 -14.08
C LEU A 32 4.25 -2.29 -15.50
N ALA A 33 4.41 -1.25 -16.31
CA ALA A 33 4.91 -1.38 -17.68
C ALA A 33 6.38 -1.80 -17.76
N LYS A 34 7.10 -1.72 -16.65
CA LYS A 34 8.51 -2.10 -16.54
C LYS A 34 8.67 -3.32 -15.64
N SER A 35 9.59 -4.19 -16.01
CA SER A 35 9.95 -5.34 -15.17
C SER A 35 10.90 -4.88 -14.06
N HIS A 36 10.49 -4.99 -12.81
CA HIS A 36 11.29 -4.63 -11.64
C HIS A 36 11.47 -5.83 -10.71
N LYS A 37 12.65 -5.93 -10.08
CA LYS A 37 12.91 -6.91 -9.02
C LYS A 37 12.36 -6.48 -7.66
N LEU A 38 12.26 -5.18 -7.45
CA LEU A 38 11.74 -4.57 -6.24
C LEU A 38 10.94 -3.32 -6.61
N CYS A 39 9.73 -3.23 -6.10
CA CYS A 39 8.90 -2.03 -6.18
C CYS A 39 8.58 -1.55 -4.77
N ILE A 40 8.71 -0.26 -4.52
CA ILE A 40 8.38 0.35 -3.24
C ILE A 40 7.32 1.42 -3.47
N PHE A 41 6.22 1.34 -2.75
CA PHE A 41 5.13 2.32 -2.76
C PHE A 41 4.98 2.94 -1.37
N ASP A 42 5.08 4.24 -1.30
CA ASP A 42 4.93 5.00 -0.07
C ASP A 42 3.55 5.67 -0.03
N GLU A 43 2.69 5.21 0.90
CA GLU A 43 1.31 5.68 1.06
C GLU A 43 0.55 5.87 -0.26
N PRO A 44 0.48 4.81 -1.11
CA PRO A 44 -0.11 4.93 -2.44
C PRO A 44 -1.59 5.31 -2.42
N GLU A 45 -2.26 5.10 -1.31
CA GLU A 45 -3.67 5.43 -1.08
C GLU A 45 -3.91 6.90 -0.72
N ALA A 46 -2.88 7.67 -0.41
CA ALA A 46 -3.05 9.05 0.02
C ALA A 46 -3.72 9.92 -1.05
N GLY A 47 -4.79 10.61 -0.68
CA GLY A 47 -5.55 11.48 -1.59
C GLY A 47 -6.44 10.75 -2.59
N ILE A 48 -6.67 9.45 -2.44
CA ILE A 48 -7.54 8.65 -3.29
C ILE A 48 -8.92 8.48 -2.64
N ASP A 49 -9.99 8.62 -3.44
CA ASP A 49 -11.35 8.35 -3.00
C ASP A 49 -11.61 6.84 -2.78
N LEU A 50 -12.68 6.53 -2.06
CA LEU A 50 -13.01 5.16 -1.66
C LEU A 50 -13.16 4.18 -2.85
N TRP A 51 -13.72 4.64 -3.97
CA TRP A 51 -13.94 3.79 -5.14
C TRP A 51 -12.62 3.49 -5.86
N SER A 52 -11.80 4.51 -6.02
CA SER A 52 -10.46 4.37 -6.60
C SER A 52 -9.54 3.53 -5.72
N PHE A 53 -9.75 3.54 -4.40
CA PHE A 53 -8.99 2.73 -3.47
C PHE A 53 -9.23 1.22 -3.67
N GLN A 54 -10.46 0.80 -3.94
CA GLN A 54 -10.72 -0.61 -4.24
C GLN A 54 -10.02 -1.07 -5.52
N ASN A 55 -10.00 -0.23 -6.54
CA ASN A 55 -9.28 -0.51 -7.77
C ASN A 55 -7.76 -0.61 -7.52
N LEU A 56 -7.24 0.23 -6.64
CA LEU A 56 -5.82 0.19 -6.23
C LEU A 56 -5.45 -1.13 -5.58
N ILE A 57 -6.28 -1.64 -4.67
CA ILE A 57 -6.07 -2.95 -4.04
C ILE A 57 -5.99 -4.05 -5.09
N GLN A 58 -6.94 -4.09 -6.03
CA GLN A 58 -6.93 -5.09 -7.12
C GLN A 58 -5.68 -5.00 -7.98
N VAL A 59 -5.19 -3.81 -8.24
CA VAL A 59 -3.94 -3.61 -8.99
C VAL A 59 -2.75 -4.22 -8.24
N PHE A 60 -2.64 -4.03 -6.93
CA PHE A 60 -1.56 -4.62 -6.14
C PHE A 60 -1.66 -6.14 -6.08
N GLU A 61 -2.86 -6.71 -5.95
CA GLU A 61 -3.06 -8.17 -6.00
C GLU A 61 -2.61 -8.73 -7.35
N GLN A 62 -3.00 -8.09 -8.47
CA GLN A 62 -2.57 -8.49 -9.80
C GLN A 62 -1.05 -8.35 -9.99
N MET A 63 -0.46 -7.29 -9.47
CA MET A 63 1.00 -7.11 -9.49
C MET A 63 1.70 -8.26 -8.77
N HIS A 64 1.20 -8.64 -7.61
CA HIS A 64 1.77 -9.73 -6.82
C HIS A 64 1.73 -11.07 -7.58
N GLU A 65 0.62 -11.36 -8.26
CA GLU A 65 0.48 -12.58 -9.06
C GLU A 65 1.38 -12.60 -10.32
N GLN A 66 1.58 -11.45 -10.95
CA GLN A 66 2.28 -11.35 -12.23
C GLN A 66 3.77 -11.04 -12.11
N THR A 67 4.20 -10.47 -11.00
CA THR A 67 5.57 -10.02 -10.79
C THR A 67 6.37 -11.09 -10.05
N GLN A 68 7.54 -11.46 -10.60
CA GLN A 68 8.50 -12.33 -9.91
C GLN A 68 9.37 -11.56 -8.89
N GLY A 69 9.11 -10.27 -8.74
CA GLY A 69 9.82 -9.38 -7.83
C GLY A 69 9.13 -9.24 -6.48
N SER A 70 9.74 -8.46 -5.61
CA SER A 70 9.19 -8.09 -4.30
C SER A 70 8.48 -6.75 -4.38
N ILE A 71 7.34 -6.64 -3.69
CA ILE A 71 6.57 -5.40 -3.55
C ILE A 71 6.59 -5.01 -2.08
N VAL A 72 7.01 -3.80 -1.79
CA VAL A 72 6.97 -3.19 -0.45
C VAL A 72 5.98 -2.03 -0.50
N ILE A 73 5.00 -2.04 0.38
CA ILE A 73 4.01 -0.97 0.51
C ILE A 73 4.08 -0.41 1.92
N ILE A 74 4.30 0.89 2.03
CA ILE A 74 4.24 1.62 3.30
C ILE A 74 2.83 2.16 3.42
N SER A 75 2.07 1.67 4.40
CA SER A 75 0.68 2.06 4.62
C SER A 75 0.24 1.78 6.04
N HIS A 76 -0.78 2.50 6.50
CA HIS A 76 -1.49 2.24 7.74
C HIS A 76 -2.94 1.75 7.50
N GLN A 77 -3.30 1.52 6.23
CA GLN A 77 -4.65 1.10 5.86
C GLN A 77 -4.80 -0.42 5.99
N GLU A 78 -5.76 -0.84 6.80
CA GLU A 78 -6.05 -2.25 7.05
C GLU A 78 -6.25 -3.06 5.76
N ARG A 79 -6.93 -2.48 4.77
CA ARG A 79 -7.18 -3.14 3.49
C ARG A 79 -5.90 -3.46 2.72
N ILE A 80 -4.89 -2.60 2.80
CA ILE A 80 -3.56 -2.85 2.20
C ILE A 80 -2.82 -3.90 3.03
N LEU A 81 -2.89 -3.83 4.35
CA LEU A 81 -2.27 -4.84 5.22
C LEU A 81 -2.86 -6.23 4.99
N ASN A 82 -4.15 -6.32 4.66
CA ASN A 82 -4.82 -7.58 4.38
C ASN A 82 -4.32 -8.31 3.13
N ILE A 83 -3.76 -7.62 2.15
CA ILE A 83 -3.18 -8.24 0.95
C ILE A 83 -1.70 -8.56 1.08
N ALA A 84 -1.07 -8.21 2.18
CA ALA A 84 0.34 -8.48 2.44
C ALA A 84 0.59 -9.96 2.79
N ASP A 85 1.74 -10.50 2.39
CA ASP A 85 2.23 -11.81 2.87
C ASP A 85 2.91 -11.67 4.22
N ARG A 86 3.70 -10.59 4.38
CA ARG A 86 4.43 -10.25 5.59
C ARG A 86 4.20 -8.80 5.97
N ILE A 87 4.20 -8.53 7.26
CA ILE A 87 4.07 -7.19 7.82
C ILE A 87 5.27 -6.91 8.70
N VAL A 88 5.85 -5.73 8.53
CA VAL A 88 6.91 -5.18 9.37
C VAL A 88 6.38 -3.91 10.03
N VAL A 89 6.40 -3.86 11.34
CA VAL A 89 5.97 -2.69 12.11
C VAL A 89 7.20 -1.90 12.54
N ILE A 90 7.22 -0.63 12.15
CA ILE A 90 8.29 0.31 12.52
C ILE A 90 7.67 1.37 13.44
N ALA A 91 8.27 1.56 14.60
CA ALA A 91 7.93 2.61 15.54
C ALA A 91 9.19 3.15 16.22
N ASP A 92 9.22 4.43 16.49
CA ASP A 92 10.35 5.11 17.15
C ASP A 92 11.72 4.82 16.50
N GLY A 93 11.73 4.71 15.17
CA GLY A 93 12.95 4.49 14.39
C GLY A 93 13.49 3.07 14.41
N SER A 94 12.72 2.08 14.89
CA SER A 94 13.14 0.68 14.94
C SER A 94 12.01 -0.28 14.56
N ILE A 95 12.39 -1.50 14.17
CA ILE A 95 11.42 -2.58 13.94
C ILE A 95 10.94 -3.09 15.30
N THR A 96 9.64 -2.99 15.54
CA THR A 96 8.99 -3.42 16.78
C THR A 96 8.31 -4.76 16.67
N ALA A 97 7.85 -5.12 15.47
CA ALA A 97 7.26 -6.43 15.18
C ALA A 97 7.48 -6.78 13.71
N GLU A 98 7.62 -8.07 13.42
CA GLU A 98 7.75 -8.61 12.08
C GLU A 98 7.19 -10.04 12.05
N GLY A 99 6.44 -10.36 11.01
CA GLY A 99 5.89 -11.71 10.85
C GLY A 99 4.93 -11.81 9.68
N SER A 100 4.23 -12.95 9.62
CA SER A 100 3.16 -13.13 8.64
C SER A 100 1.98 -12.19 8.93
N LYS A 101 1.15 -11.97 7.93
CA LYS A 101 -0.08 -11.19 8.11
C LYS A 101 -0.94 -11.78 9.25
N GLU A 102 -1.09 -13.08 9.28
CA GLU A 102 -1.90 -13.80 10.26
C GLU A 102 -1.42 -13.61 11.71
N GLU A 103 -0.13 -13.37 11.89
CA GLU A 103 0.47 -13.12 13.20
C GLU A 103 0.38 -11.66 13.62
N ILE A 104 0.67 -10.75 12.69
CA ILE A 104 0.85 -9.33 13.01
C ILE A 104 -0.45 -8.52 12.94
N LEU A 105 -1.31 -8.79 11.95
CA LEU A 105 -2.52 -7.99 11.75
C LEU A 105 -3.47 -8.00 12.96
N PRO A 106 -3.74 -9.14 13.62
CA PRO A 106 -4.55 -9.14 14.85
C PRO A 106 -3.97 -8.29 15.97
N GLN A 107 -2.64 -8.26 16.11
CA GLN A 107 -1.96 -7.44 17.13
C GLN A 107 -2.13 -5.95 16.83
N LEU A 108 -2.04 -5.56 15.56
CA LEU A 108 -2.25 -4.18 15.14
C LEU A 108 -3.68 -3.72 15.40
N LEU A 109 -4.67 -4.55 15.05
CA LEU A 109 -6.09 -4.24 15.23
C LEU A 109 -6.50 -4.18 16.70
N ASN A 110 -5.90 -5.00 17.55
CA ASN A 110 -6.14 -5.01 19.00
C ASN A 110 -5.35 -3.92 19.75
N GLY A 111 -4.50 -3.18 19.07
CA GLY A 111 -3.66 -2.15 19.69
C GLY A 111 -2.44 -2.68 20.46
N ASP A 112 -2.20 -3.99 20.44
CA ASP A 112 -1.14 -4.61 21.22
C ASP A 112 0.27 -4.33 20.64
N ALA A 113 0.36 -4.08 19.35
CA ALA A 113 1.63 -3.80 18.67
C ALA A 113 2.32 -2.49 19.12
N TYR A 114 1.56 -1.56 19.70
CA TYR A 114 2.10 -0.33 20.24
C TYR A 114 2.56 -0.45 21.71
N CYS A 115 2.19 -1.52 22.40
CA CYS A 115 2.47 -1.71 23.81
C CYS A 115 3.82 -2.37 24.12
N VAL A 116 4.50 -2.94 23.14
CA VAL A 116 5.71 -3.78 23.37
C VAL A 116 6.94 -2.96 23.78
N HIS A 117 6.93 -1.64 23.59
CA HIS A 117 8.13 -0.82 23.88
C HIS A 117 7.96 0.22 24.98
N ASN A 118 6.78 0.39 25.57
CA ASN A 118 6.61 1.35 26.65
C ASN A 118 6.46 0.65 28.01
N LYS A 119 7.58 0.41 28.69
CA LYS A 119 7.62 -0.03 30.09
C LYS A 119 7.03 1.00 31.08
N GLY A 120 6.19 1.89 30.63
CA GLY A 120 5.53 2.93 31.39
C GLY A 120 4.11 3.15 30.92
N GLY A 121 3.21 2.23 31.31
CA GLY A 121 1.77 2.44 31.32
C GLY A 121 1.08 2.65 29.97
N CYS A 122 0.35 1.65 29.49
CA CYS A 122 -0.70 1.84 28.49
C CYS A 122 -1.75 2.80 29.03
N ILE A 123 -1.78 4.02 28.52
CA ILE A 123 -2.95 4.88 28.71
C ILE A 123 -4.01 4.36 27.74
N ARG A 124 -4.98 3.63 28.28
CA ARG A 124 -6.21 3.33 27.57
C ARG A 124 -6.98 4.64 27.41
N GLY A 125 -6.98 5.17 26.22
CA GLY A 125 -7.84 6.26 25.81
C GLY A 125 -8.93 5.77 24.89
#